data_1c649d6d7b4d0ca4174baf662a928c68
#
_entry.id   1c649d6d7b4d0ca4174baf662a928c68
#
_cell.length_a   1.000
_cell.length_b   1.000
_cell.length_c   1.000
_cell.angle_alpha   90.00
_cell.angle_beta   90.00
_cell.angle_gamma   90.00
#
_symmetry.space_group_name_H-M   'P 1'
#
loop_
_entity.id
_entity.type
_entity.pdbx_description
1 polymer ?
#
loop_
_entity_poly.entity_id
_entity_poly.type
_entity_poly.pdbx_seq_one_letter_code
_entity_poly.pdbx_strand_id
1 'polypeptide(L)'
;MLAALPGLYEENLSRLELHKRFTESINTPDDSSGDAYILRQNGKIVAYALPISGQGFWAPIKAVIGIKADKKTITGIAVYQQNETPGLGAEIARAAFTEQFRDKVISFDGQPINIKRPGAVLGGSDVHAVTGATQTSTRLENIINTGLKEWLSKMSGRDNRK
;
A
#
# COMPACT_ATOMS: atom_id res chain seq x y z
N MET A 1 3.51 8.26 -2.12
CA MET A 1 3.40 7.33 -3.28
C MET A 1 4.76 6.72 -3.67
N LEU A 2 5.80 7.51 -3.97
CA LEU A 2 7.11 6.99 -4.41
C LEU A 2 7.75 6.00 -3.44
N ALA A 3 7.61 6.21 -2.14
CA ALA A 3 8.16 5.31 -1.11
C ALA A 3 7.54 3.90 -1.11
N ALA A 4 6.36 3.73 -1.72
CA ALA A 4 5.71 2.43 -1.84
C ALA A 4 6.13 1.65 -3.10
N LEU A 5 6.87 2.29 -4.02
CA LEU A 5 7.24 1.71 -5.31
C LEU A 5 8.75 1.46 -5.39
N PRO A 6 9.17 0.29 -5.90
CA PRO A 6 10.59 -0.07 -5.98
C PRO A 6 11.34 0.83 -6.98
N GLY A 7 12.52 1.32 -6.57
CA GLY A 7 13.44 2.05 -7.44
C GLY A 7 13.03 3.48 -7.81
N LEU A 8 11.94 4.02 -7.27
CA LEU A 8 11.52 5.39 -7.54
C LEU A 8 11.94 6.38 -6.46
N TYR A 9 12.21 5.92 -5.25
CA TYR A 9 12.64 6.74 -4.14
C TYR A 9 14.10 6.46 -3.77
N GLU A 10 14.93 7.49 -3.82
CA GLU A 10 16.29 7.52 -3.27
C GLU A 10 16.39 8.79 -2.41
N GLU A 11 16.98 8.69 -1.22
CA GLU A 11 17.03 9.80 -0.24
C GLU A 11 17.75 11.07 -0.76
N ASN A 12 18.61 10.93 -1.77
CA ASN A 12 19.43 12.02 -2.30
C ASN A 12 18.86 12.69 -3.57
N LEU A 13 17.65 12.31 -4.02
CA LEU A 13 17.05 12.90 -5.23
C LEU A 13 16.38 14.24 -4.91
N SER A 14 16.60 15.23 -5.76
CA SER A 14 15.86 16.49 -5.71
C SER A 14 14.35 16.25 -6.01
N ARG A 15 13.50 17.18 -5.52
CA ARG A 15 12.05 17.15 -5.82
C ARG A 15 11.76 17.11 -7.32
N LEU A 16 12.58 17.79 -8.13
CA LEU A 16 12.41 17.86 -9.58
C LEU A 16 12.72 16.52 -10.24
N GLU A 17 13.79 15.84 -9.82
CA GLU A 17 14.16 14.51 -10.32
C GLU A 17 13.14 13.44 -9.91
N LEU A 18 12.64 13.49 -8.66
CA LEU A 18 11.55 12.63 -8.20
C LEU A 18 10.29 12.84 -9.03
N HIS A 19 9.92 14.09 -9.33
CA HIS A 19 8.77 14.41 -10.16
C HIS A 19 8.94 13.91 -11.59
N LYS A 20 10.13 14.09 -12.17
CA LYS A 20 10.46 13.61 -13.52
C LYS A 20 10.37 12.08 -13.60
N ARG A 21 11.01 11.37 -12.68
CA ARG A 21 10.92 9.90 -12.60
C ARG A 21 9.47 9.42 -12.44
N PHE A 22 8.68 10.13 -11.63
CA PHE A 22 7.26 9.83 -11.46
C PHE A 22 6.50 9.94 -12.77
N THR A 23 6.62 11.08 -13.47
CA THR A 23 5.87 11.35 -14.71
C THR A 23 6.30 10.46 -15.87
N GLU A 24 7.57 10.08 -15.94
CA GLU A 24 8.11 9.22 -17.00
C GLU A 24 7.83 7.73 -16.80
N SER A 25 7.71 7.27 -15.54
CA SER A 25 7.62 5.85 -15.20
C SER A 25 6.23 5.39 -14.80
N ILE A 26 5.34 6.31 -14.41
CA ILE A 26 4.02 5.97 -13.88
C ILE A 26 2.92 6.35 -14.87
N ASN A 27 2.17 5.35 -15.30
CA ASN A 27 0.96 5.55 -16.07
C ASN A 27 -0.25 5.75 -15.14
N THR A 28 -1.10 6.70 -15.51
CA THR A 28 -2.39 6.92 -14.81
C THR A 28 -3.23 5.66 -14.81
N PRO A 29 -4.12 5.51 -13.81
CA PRO A 29 -5.07 4.41 -13.79
C PRO A 29 -5.87 4.33 -15.07
N ASP A 30 -5.99 3.12 -15.60
CA ASP A 30 -6.83 2.81 -16.76
C ASP A 30 -7.66 1.56 -16.45
N ASP A 31 -8.53 1.19 -17.37
CA ASP A 31 -9.37 0.00 -17.21
C ASP A 31 -8.54 -1.28 -17.02
N SER A 32 -7.28 -1.35 -17.49
CA SER A 32 -6.43 -2.54 -17.36
C SER A 32 -5.78 -2.65 -15.98
N SER A 33 -5.71 -1.57 -15.21
CA SER A 33 -5.00 -1.50 -13.93
C SER A 33 -5.90 -1.64 -12.69
N GLY A 34 -7.24 -1.69 -12.87
CA GLY A 34 -8.19 -1.77 -11.76
C GLY A 34 -8.13 -0.56 -10.82
N ASP A 35 -7.97 0.64 -11.37
CA ASP A 35 -7.81 1.92 -10.67
C ASP A 35 -6.44 2.13 -10.00
N ALA A 36 -5.49 1.20 -10.15
CA ALA A 36 -4.12 1.40 -9.70
C ALA A 36 -3.28 2.13 -10.75
N TYR A 37 -2.33 2.93 -10.32
CA TYR A 37 -1.26 3.43 -11.17
C TYR A 37 -0.32 2.29 -11.55
N ILE A 38 0.21 2.31 -12.76
CA ILE A 38 1.11 1.26 -13.25
C ILE A 38 2.54 1.83 -13.34
N LEU A 39 3.47 1.16 -12.69
CA LEU A 39 4.90 1.39 -12.88
C LEU A 39 5.41 0.46 -13.97
N ARG A 40 5.97 1.04 -15.05
CA ARG A 40 6.62 0.30 -16.14
C ARG A 40 8.12 0.60 -16.19
N GLN A 41 8.91 -0.44 -16.45
CA GLN A 41 10.32 -0.33 -16.78
C GLN A 41 10.59 -1.16 -18.02
N ASN A 42 11.26 -0.57 -19.02
CA ASN A 42 11.51 -1.22 -20.31
C ASN A 42 10.25 -1.83 -20.95
N GLY A 43 9.12 -1.12 -20.89
CA GLY A 43 7.84 -1.55 -21.44
C GLY A 43 7.10 -2.63 -20.64
N LYS A 44 7.71 -3.21 -19.60
CA LYS A 44 7.11 -4.25 -18.74
C LYS A 44 6.53 -3.64 -17.46
N ILE A 45 5.40 -4.16 -17.01
CA ILE A 45 4.83 -3.80 -15.70
C ILE A 45 5.73 -4.40 -14.61
N VAL A 46 6.22 -3.57 -13.70
CA VAL A 46 7.01 -3.99 -12.54
C VAL A 46 6.26 -3.86 -11.24
N ALA A 47 5.34 -2.91 -11.13
CA ALA A 47 4.50 -2.74 -9.94
C ALA A 47 3.22 -1.97 -10.25
N TYR A 48 2.27 -2.09 -9.32
CA TYR A 48 1.06 -1.29 -9.23
C TYR A 48 1.14 -0.42 -7.99
N ALA A 49 0.59 0.80 -8.06
CA ALA A 49 0.40 1.67 -6.91
C ALA A 49 -1.11 1.90 -6.73
N LEU A 50 -1.68 1.21 -5.76
CA LEU A 50 -3.10 1.23 -5.46
C LEU A 50 -3.43 2.32 -4.43
N PRO A 51 -4.15 3.40 -4.80
CA PRO A 51 -4.69 4.34 -3.83
C PRO A 51 -5.78 3.67 -2.99
N ILE A 52 -5.70 3.85 -1.68
CA ILE A 52 -6.72 3.39 -0.74
C ILE A 52 -7.10 4.53 0.19
N SER A 53 -8.35 4.55 0.62
CA SER A 53 -8.83 5.53 1.60
C SER A 53 -10.02 5.00 2.39
N GLY A 54 -10.19 5.52 3.58
CA GLY A 54 -11.34 5.20 4.44
C GLY A 54 -11.30 5.98 5.74
N GLN A 55 -12.31 5.79 6.57
CA GLN A 55 -12.43 6.48 7.84
C GLN A 55 -11.44 5.90 8.86
N GLY A 56 -10.49 6.75 9.32
CA GLY A 56 -9.63 6.49 10.47
C GLY A 56 -10.37 6.61 11.80
N PHE A 57 -9.64 6.74 12.90
CA PHE A 57 -10.26 6.93 14.20
C PHE A 57 -10.83 8.35 14.33
N TRP A 58 -10.07 9.38 13.96
CA TRP A 58 -10.49 10.77 14.01
C TRP A 58 -10.91 11.35 12.66
N ALA A 59 -10.19 11.01 11.60
CA ALA A 59 -10.39 11.58 10.28
C ALA A 59 -10.07 10.54 9.18
N PRO A 60 -10.41 10.84 7.92
CA PRO A 60 -10.04 9.97 6.81
C PRO A 60 -8.53 9.72 6.73
N ILE A 61 -8.16 8.47 6.53
CA ILE A 61 -6.80 8.04 6.20
C ILE A 61 -6.73 7.80 4.69
N LYS A 62 -5.69 8.34 4.04
CA LYS A 62 -5.38 8.05 2.65
C LYS A 62 -3.96 7.53 2.54
N ALA A 63 -3.82 6.44 1.79
CA ALA A 63 -2.55 5.78 1.58
C ALA A 63 -2.43 5.24 0.16
N VAL A 64 -1.23 4.82 -0.22
CA VAL A 64 -0.96 4.08 -1.44
C VAL A 64 -0.25 2.79 -1.06
N ILE A 65 -0.72 1.66 -1.59
CA ILE A 65 -0.05 0.37 -1.48
C ILE A 65 0.65 0.07 -2.80
N GLY A 66 1.96 -0.20 -2.72
CA GLY A 66 2.71 -0.74 -3.84
C GLY A 66 2.58 -2.26 -3.88
N ILE A 67 2.34 -2.80 -5.08
CA ILE A 67 2.15 -4.25 -5.30
C ILE A 67 3.01 -4.64 -6.50
N LYS A 68 3.81 -5.71 -6.39
CA LYS A 68 4.62 -6.22 -7.52
C LYS A 68 3.73 -6.65 -8.69
N ALA A 69 4.33 -6.81 -9.87
CA ALA A 69 3.64 -7.28 -11.07
C ALA A 69 2.97 -8.67 -10.89
N ASP A 70 3.43 -9.45 -9.91
CA ASP A 70 2.85 -10.75 -9.54
C ASP A 70 1.45 -10.67 -8.93
N LYS A 71 0.98 -9.45 -8.59
CA LYS A 71 -0.30 -9.16 -7.93
C LYS A 71 -0.46 -9.80 -6.54
N LYS A 72 0.65 -10.22 -5.92
CA LYS A 72 0.68 -10.96 -4.64
C LYS A 72 1.61 -10.32 -3.60
N THR A 73 2.72 -9.75 -4.03
CA THR A 73 3.75 -9.23 -3.13
C THR A 73 3.62 -7.73 -2.97
N ILE A 74 3.52 -7.25 -1.74
CA ILE A 74 3.51 -5.83 -1.41
C ILE A 74 4.94 -5.29 -1.46
N THR A 75 5.15 -4.17 -2.14
CA THR A 75 6.44 -3.47 -2.18
C THR A 75 6.59 -2.46 -1.06
N GLY A 76 5.47 -1.99 -0.50
CA GLY A 76 5.42 -1.05 0.60
C GLY A 76 4.07 -0.35 0.71
N ILE A 77 3.93 0.47 1.72
CA ILE A 77 2.78 1.37 1.92
C ILE A 77 3.28 2.78 2.21
N ALA A 78 2.54 3.78 1.75
CA ALA A 78 2.80 5.18 2.07
C ALA A 78 1.49 5.86 2.49
N VAL A 79 1.37 6.22 3.77
CA VAL A 79 0.27 7.03 4.30
C VAL A 79 0.60 8.50 4.06
N TYR A 80 -0.22 9.19 3.26
CA TYR A 80 0.05 10.58 2.88
C TYR A 80 -0.96 11.59 3.43
N GLN A 81 -2.07 11.10 3.99
CA GLN A 81 -3.04 11.92 4.72
C GLN A 81 -3.59 11.15 5.91
N GLN A 82 -3.49 11.74 7.07
CA GLN A 82 -4.08 11.26 8.32
C GLN A 82 -4.12 12.43 9.33
N ASN A 83 -5.04 12.39 10.30
CA ASN A 83 -5.14 13.33 11.41
C ASN A 83 -5.33 12.57 12.72
N GLU A 84 -4.59 11.49 12.87
CA GLU A 84 -4.58 10.67 14.07
C GLU A 84 -3.72 11.31 15.17
N THR A 85 -3.85 10.84 16.39
CA THR A 85 -3.12 11.39 17.54
C THR A 85 -1.61 11.25 17.39
N PRO A 86 -0.80 12.35 17.47
CA PRO A 86 0.66 12.28 17.46
C PRO A 86 1.21 11.35 18.55
N GLY A 87 2.25 10.58 18.22
CA GLY A 87 2.84 9.59 19.13
C GLY A 87 2.01 8.32 19.35
N LEU A 88 0.81 8.26 18.77
CA LEU A 88 -0.10 7.11 18.81
C LEU A 88 -0.53 6.74 17.38
N GLY A 89 -1.78 7.03 17.01
CA GLY A 89 -2.33 6.68 15.70
C GLY A 89 -1.55 7.28 14.52
N ALA A 90 -0.98 8.48 14.67
CA ALA A 90 -0.19 9.11 13.63
C ALA A 90 1.09 8.33 13.26
N GLU A 91 1.55 7.43 14.11
CA GLU A 91 2.74 6.59 13.86
C GLU A 91 2.53 5.60 12.70
N ILE A 92 1.30 5.36 12.25
CA ILE A 92 1.02 4.60 11.02
C ILE A 92 1.69 5.19 9.77
N ALA A 93 2.05 6.48 9.78
CA ALA A 93 2.75 7.15 8.68
C ALA A 93 4.28 7.10 8.80
N ARG A 94 4.83 6.59 9.91
CA ARG A 94 6.27 6.52 10.15
C ARG A 94 6.90 5.28 9.52
N ALA A 95 8.18 5.40 9.16
CA ALA A 95 8.97 4.31 8.58
C ALA A 95 8.92 3.03 9.42
N ALA A 96 9.05 3.14 10.74
CA ALA A 96 8.99 2.00 11.65
C ALA A 96 7.71 1.14 11.50
N PHE A 97 6.59 1.74 11.09
CA PHE A 97 5.36 1.00 10.81
C PHE A 97 5.27 0.60 9.33
N THR A 98 5.51 1.52 8.41
CA THR A 98 5.28 1.31 6.97
C THR A 98 6.26 0.33 6.35
N GLU A 99 7.49 0.24 6.83
CA GLU A 99 8.50 -0.70 6.34
C GLU A 99 8.13 -2.17 6.60
N GLN A 100 7.30 -2.45 7.60
CA GLN A 100 6.83 -3.80 7.89
C GLN A 100 6.04 -4.42 6.71
N PHE A 101 5.48 -3.60 5.84
CA PHE A 101 4.70 -4.06 4.68
C PHE A 101 5.56 -4.53 3.52
N ARG A 102 6.86 -4.22 3.52
CA ARG A 102 7.76 -4.63 2.45
C ARG A 102 7.86 -6.16 2.38
N ASP A 103 7.72 -6.69 1.16
CA ASP A 103 7.76 -8.11 0.83
C ASP A 103 6.70 -8.98 1.54
N LYS A 104 5.67 -8.36 2.13
CA LYS A 104 4.50 -9.09 2.62
C LYS A 104 3.69 -9.66 1.47
N VAL A 105 3.13 -10.84 1.70
CA VAL A 105 2.33 -11.56 0.70
C VAL A 105 0.85 -11.34 0.99
N ILE A 106 0.10 -10.94 -0.02
CA ILE A 106 -1.35 -10.81 0.08
C ILE A 106 -1.95 -12.21 0.21
N SER A 107 -2.67 -12.48 1.31
CA SER A 107 -3.38 -13.74 1.50
C SER A 107 -4.65 -13.75 0.66
N PHE A 108 -4.92 -14.90 0.04
CA PHE A 108 -6.18 -15.15 -0.68
C PHE A 108 -7.17 -15.98 0.15
N ASP A 109 -6.71 -16.53 1.28
CA ASP A 109 -7.50 -17.30 2.23
C ASP A 109 -7.78 -16.44 3.47
N GLY A 110 -8.88 -15.68 3.45
CA GLY A 110 -9.29 -14.81 4.56
C GLY A 110 -8.99 -13.33 4.36
N GLN A 111 -8.30 -12.70 5.30
CA GLN A 111 -7.92 -11.29 5.18
C GLN A 111 -6.60 -11.15 4.42
N PRO A 112 -6.53 -10.26 3.41
CA PRO A 112 -5.32 -10.03 2.61
C PRO A 112 -4.09 -9.70 3.45
N ILE A 113 -4.25 -8.84 4.46
CA ILE A 113 -3.21 -8.45 5.43
C ILE A 113 -3.84 -8.42 6.83
N ASN A 114 -3.10 -8.87 7.83
CA ASN A 114 -3.51 -8.75 9.23
C ASN A 114 -2.58 -7.79 9.97
N ILE A 115 -3.15 -6.87 10.74
CA ILE A 115 -2.42 -6.00 11.65
C ILE A 115 -2.58 -6.56 13.08
N LYS A 116 -1.61 -7.34 13.52
CA LYS A 116 -1.61 -8.04 14.80
C LYS A 116 -1.12 -7.15 15.94
N ARG A 117 -1.56 -7.45 17.16
CA ARG A 117 -1.07 -6.77 18.37
C ARG A 117 0.46 -6.87 18.45
N PRO A 118 1.15 -5.88 19.04
CA PRO A 118 2.59 -5.94 19.27
C PRO A 118 2.99 -7.19 20.02
N GLY A 119 4.11 -7.83 19.63
CA GLY A 119 4.63 -9.06 20.23
C GLY A 119 3.98 -10.36 19.74
N ALA A 120 2.96 -10.29 18.88
CA ALA A 120 2.39 -11.50 18.26
C ALA A 120 3.36 -12.13 17.27
N VAL A 121 3.29 -13.44 17.07
CA VAL A 121 4.03 -14.13 15.99
C VAL A 121 3.43 -13.72 14.64
N LEU A 122 4.31 -13.27 13.73
CA LEU A 122 3.93 -12.79 12.40
C LEU A 122 4.13 -13.87 11.34
N GLY A 123 3.13 -14.03 10.47
CA GLY A 123 3.23 -14.77 9.23
C GLY A 123 3.57 -13.86 8.03
N GLY A 124 3.51 -14.43 6.83
CA GLY A 124 3.85 -13.74 5.59
C GLY A 124 2.94 -12.56 5.24
N SER A 125 1.71 -12.56 5.77
CA SER A 125 0.69 -11.52 5.53
C SER A 125 0.42 -10.65 6.77
N ASP A 126 1.30 -10.69 7.77
CA ASP A 126 1.07 -10.05 9.05
C ASP A 126 2.07 -8.92 9.32
N VAL A 127 1.60 -7.86 9.97
CA VAL A 127 2.41 -6.77 10.51
C VAL A 127 2.00 -6.46 11.94
N HIS A 128 2.85 -5.81 12.72
CA HIS A 128 2.48 -5.35 14.07
C HIS A 128 1.71 -4.03 14.02
N ALA A 129 0.69 -3.92 14.86
CA ALA A 129 -0.01 -2.69 15.13
C ALA A 129 0.91 -1.66 15.83
N VAL A 130 0.54 -0.40 15.73
CA VAL A 130 1.15 0.65 16.55
C VAL A 130 0.74 0.45 18.00
N THR A 131 1.72 0.41 18.89
CA THR A 131 1.50 0.29 20.33
C THR A 131 0.64 1.46 20.84
N GLY A 132 -0.42 1.15 21.59
CA GLY A 132 -1.34 2.17 22.11
C GLY A 132 -2.34 2.74 21.10
N ALA A 133 -2.30 2.33 19.81
CA ALA A 133 -3.17 2.83 18.77
C ALA A 133 -4.00 1.72 18.09
N THR A 134 -4.62 0.86 18.91
CA THR A 134 -5.40 -0.29 18.42
C THR A 134 -6.52 0.12 17.47
N GLN A 135 -7.27 1.17 17.80
CA GLN A 135 -8.40 1.64 16.97
C GLN A 135 -7.93 2.10 15.58
N THR A 136 -6.88 2.93 15.51
CA THR A 136 -6.32 3.38 14.25
C THR A 136 -5.77 2.20 13.44
N SER A 137 -5.07 1.27 14.09
CA SER A 137 -4.52 0.07 13.44
C SER A 137 -5.61 -0.82 12.84
N THR A 138 -6.70 -1.07 13.57
CA THR A 138 -7.85 -1.85 13.08
C THR A 138 -8.54 -1.16 11.91
N ARG A 139 -8.70 0.16 11.95
CA ARG A 139 -9.31 0.90 10.84
C ARG A 139 -8.44 0.89 9.60
N LEU A 140 -7.13 1.06 9.77
CA LEU A 140 -6.17 0.96 8.66
C LEU A 140 -6.17 -0.45 8.05
N GLU A 141 -6.23 -1.50 8.87
CA GLU A 141 -6.38 -2.89 8.38
C GLU A 141 -7.61 -3.04 7.49
N ASN A 142 -8.76 -2.53 7.93
CA ASN A 142 -10.00 -2.58 7.15
C ASN A 142 -9.87 -1.80 5.83
N ILE A 143 -9.26 -0.62 5.85
CA ILE A 143 -9.01 0.21 4.65
C ILE A 143 -8.14 -0.56 3.65
N ILE A 144 -7.03 -1.14 4.11
CA ILE A 144 -6.12 -1.95 3.30
C ILE A 144 -6.86 -3.14 2.68
N ASN A 145 -7.55 -3.91 3.51
CA ASN A 145 -8.20 -5.15 3.07
C ASN A 145 -9.36 -4.90 2.11
N THR A 146 -10.15 -3.85 2.34
CA THR A 146 -11.20 -3.44 1.40
C THR A 146 -10.62 -3.07 0.05
N GLY A 147 -9.62 -2.18 0.03
CA GLY A 147 -8.96 -1.75 -1.20
C GLY A 147 -8.32 -2.91 -1.97
N LEU A 148 -7.61 -3.80 -1.27
CA LEU A 148 -6.99 -4.98 -1.91
C LEU A 148 -8.03 -5.95 -2.48
N LYS A 149 -9.11 -6.25 -1.74
CA LYS A 149 -10.18 -7.15 -2.22
C LYS A 149 -10.88 -6.60 -3.46
N GLU A 150 -11.22 -5.32 -3.46
CA GLU A 150 -11.84 -4.65 -4.59
C GLU A 150 -10.92 -4.67 -5.83
N TRP A 151 -9.65 -4.32 -5.64
CA TRP A 151 -8.66 -4.32 -6.71
C TRP A 151 -8.44 -5.72 -7.29
N LEU A 152 -8.24 -6.73 -6.45
CA LEU A 152 -8.06 -8.12 -6.88
C LEU A 152 -9.28 -8.65 -7.63
N SER A 153 -10.49 -8.32 -7.20
CA SER A 153 -11.73 -8.68 -7.89
C SER A 153 -11.78 -8.10 -9.30
N LYS A 154 -11.42 -6.80 -9.46
CA LYS A 154 -11.34 -6.15 -10.77
C LYS A 154 -10.29 -6.80 -11.66
N MET A 155 -9.14 -7.17 -11.11
CA MET A 155 -8.04 -7.80 -11.85
C MET A 155 -8.38 -9.24 -12.28
N SER A 156 -9.05 -10.03 -11.42
CA SER A 156 -9.44 -11.42 -11.71
C SER A 156 -10.57 -11.52 -12.71
N GLY A 157 -11.55 -10.62 -12.67
CA GLY A 157 -12.68 -10.62 -13.60
C GLY A 157 -12.29 -10.32 -15.06
N ARG A 158 -11.04 -9.96 -15.33
CA ARG A 158 -10.48 -9.66 -16.66
C ARG A 158 -9.69 -10.82 -17.26
N ASP A 159 -9.02 -11.63 -16.43
CA ASP A 159 -8.31 -12.82 -16.92
C ASP A 159 -9.29 -13.86 -17.53
N ASN A 160 -10.59 -13.80 -17.16
CA ASN A 160 -11.64 -14.68 -17.70
C ASN A 160 -12.32 -14.16 -18.98
N ARG A 161 -11.89 -13.03 -19.55
CA ARG A 161 -12.49 -12.44 -20.77
C ARG A 161 -11.59 -12.49 -22.00
N LYS A 162 -10.56 -13.32 -22.00
CA LYS A 162 -9.70 -13.58 -23.17
C LYS A 162 -9.98 -14.95 -23.77
#